data_9ffef26484b1c488051976446842c295
#
_entry.id   9ffef26484b1c488051976446842c295
#
_cell.length_a   1.000
_cell.length_b   1.000
_cell.length_c   1.000
_cell.angle_alpha   90.00
_cell.angle_beta   90.00
_cell.angle_gamma   90.00
#
_symmetry.space_group_name_H-M   'P 1'
#
loop_
_entity.id
_entity.type
_entity.pdbx_description
1 polymer ?
#
loop_
_entity_poly.entity_id
_entity_poly.type
_entity_poly.pdbx_seq_one_letter_code
_entity_poly.pdbx_strand_id
1 'polypeptide(L)'
;MHACPVRFYYERKEPVSESDRYAVCKQLSYHLGTPLDAEVIWQETIAVSPALDPTLKDFLSLCINACNKGEWKPAVQTDVKVVSDKLGIVGMIDRIAADGTFSIVRAAGAMPFGTYAADRLRISCIAFCLEEMTGSEVKGGCVEYIPDGVSRMHEVQPRDRRQVIATLHKHKSIKNGDMPQHPLNAPCNRCKYREKCESSVGKRLSELL
;
A
#
# COMPACT_ATOMS: atom_id res chain seq x y z
N MET A 1 3.56 4.63 5.33
CA MET A 1 3.46 5.88 6.09
C MET A 1 2.96 6.96 5.18
N HIS A 2 1.93 7.67 5.59
CA HIS A 2 1.25 8.69 4.79
C HIS A 2 2.16 9.91 4.52
N ALA A 3 1.75 10.73 3.56
CA ALA A 3 2.46 11.98 3.25
C ALA A 3 2.59 12.95 4.45
N CYS A 4 1.83 12.72 5.54
CA CYS A 4 1.89 13.51 6.76
C CYS A 4 2.06 12.61 8.00
N PRO A 5 3.18 12.71 8.75
CA PRO A 5 3.39 11.94 9.98
C PRO A 5 2.46 12.35 11.11
N VAL A 6 1.96 13.60 11.15
CA VAL A 6 0.96 14.06 12.11
C VAL A 6 -0.38 13.35 11.91
N ARG A 7 -0.78 13.15 10.65
CA ARG A 7 -1.97 12.34 10.33
C ARG A 7 -1.81 10.93 10.89
N PHE A 8 -0.66 10.30 10.72
CA PHE A 8 -0.39 8.98 11.28
C PHE A 8 -0.45 8.97 12.81
N TYR A 9 0.03 10.04 13.47
CA TYR A 9 -0.08 10.19 14.93
C TYR A 9 -1.53 10.12 15.41
N TYR A 10 -2.47 10.73 14.71
CA TYR A 10 -3.89 10.67 15.06
C TYR A 10 -4.52 9.32 14.67
N GLU A 11 -4.16 8.76 13.51
CA GLU A 11 -4.70 7.50 13.01
C GLU A 11 -4.23 6.26 13.77
N ARG A 12 -3.15 6.34 14.54
CA ARG A 12 -2.57 5.16 15.23
C ARG A 12 -3.50 4.42 16.18
N LYS A 13 -4.57 5.07 16.61
CA LYS A 13 -5.58 4.49 17.51
C LYS A 13 -6.87 4.09 16.79
N GLU A 14 -6.97 4.35 15.50
CA GLU A 14 -8.13 4.00 14.69
C GLU A 14 -7.92 2.66 14.00
N PRO A 15 -8.97 1.84 13.86
CA PRO A 15 -8.89 0.64 13.06
C PRO A 15 -8.58 1.02 11.61
N VAL A 16 -7.67 0.28 10.99
CA VAL A 16 -7.39 0.42 9.56
C VAL A 16 -8.48 -0.34 8.82
N SER A 17 -9.30 0.38 8.05
CA SER A 17 -10.23 -0.21 7.10
C SER A 17 -9.61 -0.19 5.70
N GLU A 18 -9.67 -1.29 5.00
CA GLU A 18 -9.37 -1.33 3.57
C GLU A 18 -10.51 -0.64 2.80
N SER A 19 -10.17 0.01 1.70
CA SER A 19 -11.21 0.61 0.85
C SER A 19 -11.90 -0.48 0.01
N ASP A 20 -13.17 -0.32 -0.23
CA ASP A 20 -13.98 -1.24 -1.05
C ASP A 20 -13.36 -1.46 -2.45
N ARG A 21 -12.81 -0.39 -3.05
CA ARG A 21 -12.05 -0.51 -4.30
C ARG A 21 -10.81 -1.40 -4.20
N TYR A 22 -10.16 -1.41 -3.03
CA TYR A 22 -9.02 -2.29 -2.81
C TYR A 22 -9.48 -3.75 -2.73
N ALA A 23 -10.59 -4.05 -2.05
CA ALA A 23 -11.15 -5.39 -2.00
C ALA A 23 -11.43 -5.94 -3.40
N VAL A 24 -12.05 -5.13 -4.28
CA VAL A 24 -12.30 -5.50 -5.69
C VAL A 24 -10.98 -5.75 -6.43
N CYS A 25 -10.01 -4.84 -6.36
CA CYS A 25 -8.72 -5.02 -7.03
C CYS A 25 -7.95 -6.22 -6.51
N LYS A 26 -8.03 -6.47 -5.20
CA LYS A 26 -7.39 -7.60 -4.54
C LYS A 26 -7.97 -8.92 -5.05
N GLN A 27 -9.30 -9.05 -5.09
CA GLN A 27 -9.97 -10.25 -5.60
C GLN A 27 -9.63 -10.48 -7.08
N LEU A 28 -9.72 -9.45 -7.93
CA LEU A 28 -9.32 -9.56 -9.33
C LEU A 28 -7.86 -10.02 -9.47
N SER A 29 -6.97 -9.57 -8.61
CA SER A 29 -5.55 -9.90 -8.70
C SER A 29 -5.26 -11.40 -8.58
N TYR A 30 -6.10 -12.17 -7.89
CA TYR A 30 -5.93 -13.63 -7.79
C TYR A 30 -6.10 -14.34 -9.13
N HIS A 31 -6.85 -13.75 -10.06
CA HIS A 31 -7.14 -14.30 -11.38
C HIS A 31 -6.17 -13.80 -12.47
N LEU A 32 -5.25 -12.88 -12.16
CA LEU A 32 -4.31 -12.35 -13.15
C LEU A 32 -3.37 -13.46 -13.70
N GLY A 33 -3.25 -13.49 -15.03
CA GLY A 33 -2.50 -14.53 -15.75
C GLY A 33 -3.38 -15.71 -16.20
N THR A 34 -4.69 -15.65 -15.92
CA THR A 34 -5.72 -16.57 -16.42
C THR A 34 -6.85 -15.77 -17.08
N PRO A 35 -7.75 -16.38 -17.86
CA PRO A 35 -8.92 -15.68 -18.38
C PRO A 35 -9.77 -15.07 -17.26
N LEU A 36 -10.10 -13.77 -17.38
CA LEU A 36 -10.81 -13.02 -16.35
C LEU A 36 -12.33 -13.10 -16.59
N ASP A 37 -13.05 -13.77 -15.70
CA ASP A 37 -14.51 -13.83 -15.69
C ASP A 37 -15.09 -12.84 -14.67
N ALA A 38 -15.77 -11.82 -15.15
CA ALA A 38 -16.29 -10.73 -14.32
C ALA A 38 -17.35 -11.22 -13.33
N GLU A 39 -18.19 -12.20 -13.70
CA GLU A 39 -19.24 -12.69 -12.81
C GLU A 39 -18.64 -13.55 -11.69
N VAL A 40 -17.73 -14.44 -12.03
CA VAL A 40 -17.03 -15.27 -11.03
C VAL A 40 -16.29 -14.38 -10.02
N ILE A 41 -15.48 -13.44 -10.52
CA ILE A 41 -14.70 -12.52 -9.66
C ILE A 41 -15.62 -11.68 -8.78
N TRP A 42 -16.76 -11.22 -9.31
CA TRP A 42 -17.73 -10.44 -8.55
C TRP A 42 -18.36 -11.26 -7.44
N GLN A 43 -18.80 -12.50 -7.73
CA GLN A 43 -19.38 -13.40 -6.71
C GLN A 43 -18.40 -13.71 -5.59
N GLU A 44 -17.15 -13.95 -5.91
CA GLU A 44 -16.10 -14.16 -4.91
C GLU A 44 -15.86 -12.88 -4.08
N THR A 45 -15.89 -11.70 -4.72
CA THR A 45 -15.70 -10.41 -4.03
C THR A 45 -16.80 -10.17 -3.00
N ILE A 46 -18.07 -10.37 -3.35
CA ILE A 46 -19.19 -10.18 -2.43
C ILE A 46 -19.25 -11.28 -1.36
N ALA A 47 -18.77 -12.48 -1.64
CA ALA A 47 -18.67 -13.55 -0.64
C ALA A 47 -17.70 -13.19 0.49
N VAL A 48 -16.59 -12.53 0.15
CA VAL A 48 -15.58 -12.05 1.13
C VAL A 48 -16.01 -10.73 1.79
N SER A 49 -16.68 -9.85 1.06
CA SER A 49 -17.08 -8.52 1.50
C SER A 49 -18.56 -8.24 1.18
N PRO A 50 -19.51 -8.79 1.95
CA PRO A 50 -20.94 -8.72 1.63
C PRO A 50 -21.55 -7.32 1.67
N ALA A 51 -20.89 -6.37 2.34
CA ALA A 51 -21.34 -4.98 2.49
C ALA A 51 -20.85 -4.05 1.36
N LEU A 52 -20.22 -4.59 0.31
CA LEU A 52 -19.75 -3.80 -0.83
C LEU A 52 -20.90 -3.14 -1.59
N ASP A 53 -20.67 -1.89 -2.01
CA ASP A 53 -21.57 -1.16 -2.89
C ASP A 53 -21.68 -1.86 -4.26
N PRO A 54 -22.90 -2.27 -4.70
CA PRO A 54 -23.10 -2.93 -5.99
C PRO A 54 -22.58 -2.13 -7.20
N THR A 55 -22.47 -0.80 -7.10
CA THR A 55 -21.92 0.05 -8.18
C THR A 55 -20.44 -0.25 -8.48
N LEU A 56 -19.73 -0.92 -7.56
CA LEU A 56 -18.35 -1.36 -7.77
C LEU A 56 -18.22 -2.50 -8.80
N LYS A 57 -19.31 -3.12 -9.23
CA LYS A 57 -19.30 -4.08 -10.34
C LYS A 57 -18.89 -3.40 -11.66
N ASP A 58 -19.29 -2.15 -11.87
CA ASP A 58 -18.84 -1.36 -13.03
C ASP A 58 -17.34 -1.05 -12.94
N PHE A 59 -16.86 -0.72 -11.75
CA PHE A 59 -15.43 -0.54 -11.50
C PHE A 59 -14.63 -1.83 -11.74
N LEU A 60 -15.13 -2.98 -11.30
CA LEU A 60 -14.52 -4.28 -11.62
C LEU A 60 -14.41 -4.51 -13.13
N SER A 61 -15.48 -4.24 -13.87
CA SER A 61 -15.51 -4.37 -15.34
C SER A 61 -14.47 -3.48 -16.02
N LEU A 62 -14.30 -2.24 -15.55
CA LEU A 62 -13.24 -1.34 -16.04
C LEU A 62 -11.85 -1.88 -15.74
N CYS A 63 -11.61 -2.41 -14.55
CA CYS A 63 -10.35 -3.02 -14.15
C CYS A 63 -10.03 -4.26 -15.01
N ILE A 64 -11.00 -5.14 -15.25
CA ILE A 64 -10.85 -6.32 -16.12
C ILE A 64 -10.46 -5.89 -17.55
N ASN A 65 -11.15 -4.91 -18.11
CA ASN A 65 -10.85 -4.39 -19.44
C ASN A 65 -9.43 -3.81 -19.54
N ALA A 66 -8.95 -3.18 -18.48
CA ALA A 66 -7.59 -2.68 -18.41
C ALA A 66 -6.58 -3.84 -18.28
N CYS A 67 -6.84 -4.79 -17.38
CA CYS A 67 -5.94 -5.93 -17.14
C CYS A 67 -5.85 -6.89 -18.34
N ASN A 68 -6.91 -7.03 -19.14
CA ASN A 68 -6.87 -7.83 -20.37
C ASN A 68 -5.92 -7.28 -21.46
N LYS A 69 -5.45 -6.05 -21.33
CA LYS A 69 -4.47 -5.44 -22.23
C LYS A 69 -3.03 -5.63 -21.74
N GLY A 70 -2.86 -6.03 -20.49
CA GLY A 70 -1.55 -6.23 -19.87
C GLY A 70 -1.09 -7.68 -19.93
N GLU A 71 0.21 -7.88 -19.72
CA GLU A 71 0.79 -9.21 -19.55
C GLU A 71 0.97 -9.50 -18.06
N TRP A 72 0.41 -10.62 -17.61
CA TRP A 72 0.42 -11.01 -16.20
C TRP A 72 0.99 -12.40 -16.01
N LYS A 73 1.89 -12.53 -15.03
CA LYS A 73 2.37 -13.85 -14.59
C LYS A 73 1.34 -14.46 -13.64
N PRO A 74 0.94 -15.72 -13.83
CA PRO A 74 0.12 -16.41 -12.84
C PRO A 74 0.82 -16.45 -11.47
N ALA A 75 0.06 -16.28 -10.40
CA ALA A 75 0.59 -16.45 -9.06
C ALA A 75 0.65 -17.94 -8.70
N VAL A 76 1.72 -18.34 -8.02
CA VAL A 76 1.83 -19.67 -7.38
C VAL A 76 1.51 -19.61 -5.89
N GLN A 77 1.61 -18.40 -5.31
CA GLN A 77 1.21 -18.13 -3.93
C GLN A 77 0.56 -16.75 -3.85
N THR A 78 -0.42 -16.61 -2.96
CA THR A 78 -1.10 -15.36 -2.66
C THR A 78 -1.14 -15.14 -1.15
N ASP A 79 -1.26 -13.88 -0.71
CA ASP A 79 -1.40 -13.50 0.70
C ASP A 79 -0.30 -14.05 1.61
N VAL A 80 0.93 -13.97 1.14
CA VAL A 80 2.08 -14.49 1.87
C VAL A 80 2.51 -13.49 2.95
N LYS A 81 2.36 -13.90 4.21
CA LYS A 81 2.82 -13.11 5.35
C LYS A 81 4.35 -13.12 5.41
N VAL A 82 4.95 -11.96 5.57
CA VAL A 82 6.38 -11.78 5.75
C VAL A 82 6.67 -11.00 7.03
N VAL A 83 7.76 -11.35 7.69
CA VAL A 83 8.15 -10.79 9.00
C VAL A 83 9.63 -10.49 9.02
N SER A 84 10.00 -9.38 9.64
CA SER A 84 11.36 -9.11 10.08
C SER A 84 11.34 -8.83 11.58
N ASP A 85 11.82 -9.76 12.38
CA ASP A 85 11.91 -9.62 13.83
C ASP A 85 12.94 -8.55 14.21
N LYS A 86 14.06 -8.48 13.46
CA LYS A 86 15.12 -7.48 13.66
C LYS A 86 14.60 -6.05 13.52
N LEU A 87 13.71 -5.81 12.57
CA LEU A 87 13.17 -4.49 12.29
C LEU A 87 11.79 -4.26 12.91
N GLY A 88 11.15 -5.31 13.43
CA GLY A 88 9.78 -5.25 13.95
C GLY A 88 8.77 -4.93 12.85
N ILE A 89 8.95 -5.51 11.66
CA ILE A 89 8.07 -5.32 10.50
C ILE A 89 7.27 -6.59 10.26
N VAL A 90 5.97 -6.41 10.01
CA VAL A 90 5.09 -7.43 9.47
C VAL A 90 4.46 -6.88 8.19
N GLY A 91 4.46 -7.67 7.15
CA GLY A 91 3.88 -7.32 5.87
C GLY A 91 3.11 -8.48 5.25
N MET A 92 2.42 -8.15 4.16
CA MET A 92 1.72 -9.12 3.32
C MET A 92 2.16 -8.88 1.87
N ILE A 93 2.58 -9.94 1.22
CA ILE A 93 2.78 -10.01 -0.22
C ILE A 93 1.46 -10.41 -0.83
N ASP A 94 1.01 -9.68 -1.84
CA ASP A 94 -0.28 -9.97 -2.46
C ASP A 94 -0.18 -11.17 -3.41
N ARG A 95 0.90 -11.30 -4.19
CA ARG A 95 1.12 -12.38 -5.14
C ARG A 95 2.60 -12.72 -5.29
N ILE A 96 2.92 -13.99 -5.48
CA ILE A 96 4.26 -14.48 -5.85
C ILE A 96 4.12 -15.32 -7.12
N ALA A 97 4.87 -14.98 -8.16
CA ALA A 97 4.94 -15.74 -9.42
C ALA A 97 5.92 -16.92 -9.32
N ALA A 98 5.87 -17.84 -10.29
CA ALA A 98 6.71 -19.04 -10.32
C ALA A 98 8.22 -18.75 -10.36
N ASP A 99 8.63 -17.61 -10.87
CA ASP A 99 10.02 -17.13 -10.90
C ASP A 99 10.48 -16.47 -9.59
N GLY A 100 9.63 -16.49 -8.56
CA GLY A 100 9.90 -15.87 -7.26
C GLY A 100 9.66 -14.34 -7.23
N THR A 101 9.22 -13.73 -8.33
CA THR A 101 8.86 -12.31 -8.34
C THR A 101 7.64 -12.09 -7.46
N PHE A 102 7.78 -11.25 -6.43
CA PHE A 102 6.65 -10.86 -5.61
C PHE A 102 6.02 -9.55 -6.08
N SER A 103 4.74 -9.38 -5.81
CA SER A 103 4.01 -8.16 -6.14
C SER A 103 3.08 -7.70 -5.03
N ILE A 104 2.80 -6.40 -5.05
CA ILE A 104 1.78 -5.74 -4.23
C ILE A 104 0.71 -5.13 -5.12
N VAL A 105 -0.54 -5.25 -4.70
CA VAL A 105 -1.72 -4.76 -5.40
C VAL A 105 -2.05 -3.32 -5.01
N ARG A 106 -2.45 -2.51 -5.99
CA ARG A 106 -2.89 -1.14 -5.80
C ARG A 106 -4.23 -0.88 -6.49
N ALA A 107 -5.16 -0.29 -5.74
CA ALA A 107 -6.44 0.21 -6.27
C ALA A 107 -6.37 1.67 -6.76
N ALA A 108 -5.17 2.21 -6.88
CA ALA A 108 -4.90 3.53 -7.45
C ALA A 108 -4.34 3.40 -8.86
N GLY A 109 -4.51 4.42 -9.67
CA GLY A 109 -3.88 4.49 -10.98
C GLY A 109 -2.35 4.57 -10.90
N ALA A 110 -1.67 4.10 -11.94
CA ALA A 110 -0.22 4.17 -12.06
C ALA A 110 0.25 5.61 -12.33
N MET A 111 1.46 5.94 -11.87
CA MET A 111 2.11 7.18 -12.34
C MET A 111 2.47 7.04 -13.83
N PRO A 112 2.65 8.15 -14.58
CA PRO A 112 3.16 8.08 -15.95
C PRO A 112 4.48 7.30 -16.04
N PHE A 113 5.39 7.51 -15.08
CA PHE A 113 6.69 6.82 -14.99
C PHE A 113 6.99 6.40 -13.56
N GLY A 114 7.68 5.24 -13.40
CA GLY A 114 8.11 4.74 -12.10
C GLY A 114 6.97 4.31 -11.18
N THR A 115 7.21 4.36 -9.88
CA THR A 115 6.27 3.95 -8.82
C THR A 115 6.17 5.04 -7.74
N TYR A 116 5.05 5.11 -7.03
CA TYR A 116 4.88 6.05 -5.92
C TYR A 116 5.90 5.80 -4.80
N ALA A 117 6.30 6.87 -4.12
CA ALA A 117 7.24 6.77 -3.00
C ALA A 117 6.75 5.81 -1.88
N ALA A 118 5.44 5.77 -1.64
CA ALA A 118 4.84 4.85 -0.68
C ALA A 118 4.95 3.38 -1.12
N ASP A 119 4.82 3.11 -2.42
CA ASP A 119 4.93 1.75 -2.96
C ASP A 119 6.39 1.29 -2.95
N ARG A 120 7.36 2.16 -3.30
CA ARG A 120 8.79 1.87 -3.15
C ARG A 120 9.14 1.51 -1.71
N LEU A 121 8.62 2.27 -0.75
CA LEU A 121 8.83 1.98 0.67
C LEU A 121 8.24 0.62 1.05
N ARG A 122 7.02 0.29 0.60
CA ARG A 122 6.36 -1.00 0.88
C ARG A 122 7.14 -2.16 0.27
N ILE A 123 7.56 -2.06 -0.99
CA ILE A 123 8.43 -3.08 -1.64
C ILE A 123 9.73 -3.26 -0.85
N SER A 124 10.37 -2.16 -0.43
CA SER A 124 11.62 -2.24 0.33
C SER A 124 11.43 -2.85 1.72
N CYS A 125 10.32 -2.59 2.41
CA CYS A 125 9.99 -3.25 3.67
C CYS A 125 9.80 -4.76 3.48
N ILE A 126 9.09 -5.17 2.43
CA ILE A 126 8.90 -6.59 2.09
C ILE A 126 10.23 -7.26 1.76
N ALA A 127 11.10 -6.58 0.99
CA ALA A 127 12.42 -7.09 0.66
C ALA A 127 13.24 -7.38 1.92
N PHE A 128 13.27 -6.48 2.91
CA PHE A 128 13.93 -6.74 4.19
C PHE A 128 13.37 -7.96 4.92
N CYS A 129 12.04 -8.12 4.93
CA CYS A 129 11.42 -9.28 5.54
C CYS A 129 11.83 -10.58 4.82
N LEU A 130 11.76 -10.59 3.50
CA LEU A 130 12.14 -11.77 2.71
C LEU A 130 13.61 -12.11 2.87
N GLU A 131 14.51 -11.12 2.86
CA GLU A 131 15.95 -11.33 3.07
C GLU A 131 16.24 -11.96 4.44
N GLU A 132 15.56 -11.52 5.49
CA GLU A 132 15.69 -12.10 6.81
C GLU A 132 15.14 -13.53 6.89
N MET A 133 13.99 -13.79 6.24
CA MET A 133 13.33 -15.10 6.24
C MET A 133 14.08 -16.14 5.39
N THR A 134 14.69 -15.72 4.27
CA THR A 134 15.28 -16.65 3.29
C THR A 134 16.80 -16.67 3.32
N GLY A 135 17.44 -15.66 3.92
CA GLY A 135 18.89 -15.48 3.89
C GLY A 135 19.43 -15.06 2.52
N SER A 136 18.58 -14.77 1.55
CA SER A 136 18.95 -14.43 0.17
C SER A 136 18.66 -12.97 -0.14
N GLU A 137 19.51 -12.32 -0.95
CA GLU A 137 19.29 -10.95 -1.38
C GLU A 137 18.01 -10.83 -2.24
N VAL A 138 17.19 -9.82 -1.94
CA VAL A 138 15.97 -9.50 -2.70
C VAL A 138 16.16 -8.18 -3.43
N LYS A 139 16.30 -8.27 -4.76
CA LYS A 139 16.59 -7.11 -5.61
C LYS A 139 15.42 -6.15 -5.76
N GLY A 140 14.18 -6.63 -5.66
CA GLY A 140 12.99 -5.80 -5.82
C GLY A 140 11.71 -6.60 -5.91
N GLY A 141 10.62 -5.92 -6.29
CA GLY A 141 9.30 -6.50 -6.48
C GLY A 141 8.44 -5.64 -7.39
N CYS A 142 7.28 -6.15 -7.76
CA CYS A 142 6.35 -5.47 -8.65
C CYS A 142 5.25 -4.73 -7.88
N VAL A 143 4.76 -3.66 -8.47
CA VAL A 143 3.54 -2.96 -8.07
C VAL A 143 2.51 -3.13 -9.16
N GLU A 144 1.38 -3.75 -8.85
CA GLU A 144 0.30 -4.03 -9.78
C GLU A 144 -0.80 -2.99 -9.60
N TYR A 145 -0.88 -2.05 -10.53
CA TYR A 145 -1.89 -0.99 -10.58
C TYR A 145 -3.11 -1.50 -11.36
N ILE A 146 -4.01 -2.15 -10.66
CA ILE A 146 -5.14 -2.88 -11.24
C ILE A 146 -6.07 -1.99 -12.08
N PRO A 147 -6.43 -0.76 -11.64
CA PRO A 147 -7.33 0.09 -12.44
C PRO A 147 -6.80 0.45 -13.83
N ASP A 148 -5.48 0.48 -13.99
CA ASP A 148 -4.83 0.82 -15.27
C ASP A 148 -4.31 -0.42 -16.00
N GLY A 149 -4.40 -1.62 -15.41
CA GLY A 149 -3.88 -2.85 -15.98
C GLY A 149 -2.36 -2.85 -16.15
N VAL A 150 -1.62 -2.23 -15.24
CA VAL A 150 -0.17 -2.01 -15.35
C VAL A 150 0.58 -2.65 -14.20
N SER A 151 1.59 -3.47 -14.51
CA SER A 151 2.58 -3.95 -13.55
C SER A 151 3.91 -3.22 -13.73
N ARG A 152 4.53 -2.79 -12.63
CA ARG A 152 5.82 -2.10 -12.64
C ARG A 152 6.80 -2.69 -11.66
N MET A 153 7.93 -3.15 -12.18
CA MET A 153 9.06 -3.58 -11.37
C MET A 153 9.70 -2.37 -10.69
N HIS A 154 10.00 -2.51 -9.42
CA HIS A 154 10.82 -1.57 -8.65
C HIS A 154 12.03 -2.32 -8.06
N GLU A 155 13.23 -1.90 -8.47
CA GLU A 155 14.48 -2.35 -7.85
C GLU A 155 14.75 -1.55 -6.58
N VAL A 156 15.00 -2.28 -5.49
CA VAL A 156 15.28 -1.68 -4.18
C VAL A 156 16.67 -1.04 -4.18
N GLN A 157 16.70 0.27 -4.15
CA GLN A 157 17.93 1.05 -4.13
C GLN A 157 18.45 1.27 -2.70
N PRO A 158 19.74 1.53 -2.48
CA PRO A 158 20.29 1.85 -1.17
C PRO A 158 19.57 3.03 -0.47
N ARG A 159 19.08 4.01 -1.25
CA ARG A 159 18.26 5.12 -0.72
C ARG A 159 16.92 4.64 -0.15
N ASP A 160 16.29 3.65 -0.80
CA ASP A 160 15.00 3.13 -0.35
C ASP A 160 15.18 2.35 0.96
N ARG A 161 16.26 1.57 1.09
CA ARG A 161 16.65 0.89 2.34
C ARG A 161 16.86 1.88 3.48
N ARG A 162 17.61 2.97 3.24
CA ARG A 162 17.78 4.04 4.24
C ARG A 162 16.44 4.69 4.61
N GLN A 163 15.55 4.86 3.64
CA GLN A 163 14.23 5.44 3.88
C GLN A 163 13.36 4.52 4.76
N VAL A 164 13.45 3.19 4.61
CA VAL A 164 12.78 2.23 5.51
C VAL A 164 13.24 2.45 6.94
N ILE A 165 14.55 2.44 7.18
CA ILE A 165 15.11 2.62 8.53
C ILE A 165 14.68 3.96 9.15
N ALA A 166 14.82 5.06 8.40
CA ALA A 166 14.40 6.39 8.86
C ALA A 166 12.88 6.44 9.18
N THR A 167 12.08 5.72 8.38
CA THR A 167 10.63 5.62 8.57
C THR A 167 10.29 4.83 9.83
N LEU A 168 10.98 3.73 10.10
CA LEU A 168 10.80 2.92 11.31
C LEU A 168 11.15 3.71 12.57
N HIS A 169 12.25 4.46 12.56
CA HIS A 169 12.61 5.34 13.67
C HIS A 169 11.50 6.35 13.98
N LYS A 170 10.99 7.05 12.95
CA LYS A 170 9.86 7.97 13.10
C LYS A 170 8.59 7.27 13.60
N HIS A 171 8.30 6.09 13.09
CA HIS A 171 7.15 5.29 13.53
C HIS A 171 7.26 4.92 15.00
N LYS A 172 8.44 4.48 15.45
CA LYS A 172 8.69 4.12 16.84
C LYS A 172 8.49 5.32 17.79
N SER A 173 9.04 6.48 17.44
CA SER A 173 8.84 7.74 18.18
C SER A 173 7.35 8.09 18.29
N ILE A 174 6.62 8.11 17.17
CA ILE A 174 5.18 8.39 17.16
C ILE A 174 4.39 7.36 18.00
N LYS A 175 4.75 6.08 17.93
CA LYS A 175 4.10 5.03 18.72
C LYS A 175 4.31 5.24 20.21
N ASN A 176 5.47 5.75 20.61
CA ASN A 176 5.78 6.11 22.00
C ASN A 176 5.07 7.38 22.48
N GLY A 177 4.35 8.07 21.61
CA GLY A 177 3.54 9.24 21.96
C GLY A 177 4.10 10.57 21.49
N ASP A 178 5.30 10.59 20.88
CA ASP A 178 5.90 11.82 20.37
C ASP A 178 5.09 12.37 19.21
N MET A 179 4.68 13.62 19.31
CA MET A 179 3.99 14.28 18.22
C MET A 179 5.00 14.78 17.18
N PRO A 180 4.91 14.31 15.93
CA PRO A 180 5.84 14.72 14.89
C PRO A 180 5.59 16.15 14.43
N GLN A 181 6.64 16.79 13.88
CA GLN A 181 6.49 18.10 13.26
C GLN A 181 5.60 18.03 12.02
N HIS A 182 4.80 19.08 11.83
CA HIS A 182 3.94 19.24 10.67
C HIS A 182 4.79 19.55 9.41
N PRO A 183 4.67 18.73 8.33
CA PRO A 183 5.39 19.02 7.08
C PRO A 183 4.79 20.22 6.37
N LEU A 184 5.64 21.08 5.81
CA LEU A 184 5.21 22.28 5.08
C LEU A 184 4.30 21.98 3.89
N ASN A 185 4.52 20.85 3.21
CA ASN A 185 3.78 20.43 2.01
C ASN A 185 2.75 19.34 2.27
N ALA A 186 2.20 19.26 3.48
CA ALA A 186 1.19 18.27 3.80
C ALA A 186 -0.14 18.58 3.09
N PRO A 187 -0.89 17.57 2.60
CA PRO A 187 -2.18 17.75 1.92
C PRO A 187 -3.31 18.03 2.92
N CYS A 188 -3.23 19.16 3.63
CA CYS A 188 -4.14 19.52 4.72
C CYS A 188 -5.57 19.77 4.24
N ASN A 189 -5.77 20.22 2.99
CA ASN A 189 -7.09 20.55 2.45
C ASN A 189 -8.07 19.36 2.41
N ARG A 190 -7.54 18.12 2.40
CA ARG A 190 -8.34 16.88 2.38
C ARG A 190 -8.12 16.03 3.63
N CYS A 191 -7.60 16.62 4.71
CA CYS A 191 -7.27 15.88 5.92
C CYS A 191 -8.43 15.92 6.92
N LYS A 192 -8.93 14.75 7.32
CA LYS A 192 -9.99 14.62 8.35
C LYS A 192 -9.58 15.11 9.74
N TYR A 193 -8.27 15.28 9.98
CA TYR A 193 -7.73 15.77 11.25
C TYR A 193 -7.29 17.22 11.23
N ARG A 194 -7.66 17.98 10.19
CA ARG A 194 -7.22 19.36 10.02
C ARG A 194 -7.50 20.21 11.25
N GLU A 195 -8.73 20.21 11.74
CA GLU A 195 -9.14 21.00 12.92
C GLU A 195 -8.37 20.61 14.19
N LYS A 196 -8.21 19.29 14.43
CA LYS A 196 -7.42 18.80 15.58
C LYS A 196 -5.94 19.17 15.46
N CYS A 197 -5.40 19.17 14.24
CA CYS A 197 -4.03 19.51 13.97
C CYS A 197 -3.77 21.01 14.18
N GLU A 198 -4.65 21.87 13.67
CA GLU A 198 -4.57 23.33 13.84
C GLU A 198 -4.74 23.75 15.30
N SER A 199 -5.60 23.08 16.06
CA SER A 199 -5.77 23.35 17.50
C SER A 199 -4.61 22.84 18.37
N SER A 200 -3.84 21.84 17.91
CA SER A 200 -2.70 21.27 18.62
C SER A 200 -1.37 21.96 18.34
N VAL A 201 -1.26 22.67 17.22
CA VAL A 201 -0.17 23.60 16.96
C VAL A 201 -0.47 24.82 17.83
N GLY A 202 0.12 24.87 19.04
CA GLY A 202 -0.11 25.90 20.03
C GLY A 202 -0.12 27.28 19.39
N LYS A 203 -1.07 28.12 19.80
CA LYS A 203 -1.16 29.51 19.39
C LYS A 203 0.23 30.12 19.52
N ARG A 204 0.77 30.67 18.45
CA ARG A 204 2.05 31.38 18.51
C ARG A 204 1.91 32.49 19.57
N LEU A 205 2.98 32.71 20.33
CA LEU A 205 3.01 33.81 21.32
C LEU A 205 2.54 35.15 20.74
N SER A 206 2.70 35.36 19.41
CA SER A 206 2.19 36.50 18.66
C SER A 206 0.66 36.57 18.49
N GLU A 207 -0.07 35.49 18.83
CA GLU A 207 -1.55 35.47 18.81
C GLU A 207 -2.13 35.60 20.22
N LEU A 208 -1.26 35.68 21.25
CA LEU A 208 -1.60 35.85 22.65
C LEU A 208 -1.29 37.26 23.19
N LEU A 209 -0.71 38.11 22.37
CA LEU A 209 -0.43 39.53 22.59
C LEU A 209 -1.28 40.41 21.67
#